data_63ba5963c90eb6c4306951e2ee6cf397
#
_entry.id   63ba5963c90eb6c4306951e2ee6cf397
#
_cell.length_a   1.000
_cell.length_b   1.000
_cell.length_c   1.000
_cell.angle_alpha   90.00
_cell.angle_beta   90.00
_cell.angle_gamma   90.00
#
_symmetry.space_group_name_H-M   'P 1'
#
loop_
_entity.id
_entity.type
_entity.pdbx_description
1 polymer ?
#
loop_
_entity_poly.entity_id
_entity_poly.type
_entity_poly.pdbx_seq_one_letter_code
_entity_poly.pdbx_strand_id
1 'polypeptide(L)'
;MEITLRPAKIDDLPAVVALLAAEHLPPNQLEDWIDHVVVAERDGRVVGAGGVEVYPEDRAGLVRSMVVEEGLQRSGLGKRILDWVLAHARELGVQRAFLFTVNARDFYARHGFEDATLEDFPQSARHSEQYRFVAEHGHEWDIKAMQRDV
;
A
#
# COMPACT_ATOMS: atom_id res chain seq x y z
N MET A 1 -24.00 1.00 8.74
CA MET A 1 -22.79 1.22 9.51
C MET A 1 -21.75 1.95 8.70
N GLU A 2 -21.29 3.04 9.23
CA GLU A 2 -20.46 3.95 8.50
C GLU A 2 -18.98 3.64 8.72
N ILE A 3 -18.23 3.63 7.65
CA ILE A 3 -16.77 3.46 7.71
C ILE A 3 -16.15 4.79 7.34
N THR A 4 -15.29 5.30 8.22
CA THR A 4 -14.62 6.57 8.04
C THR A 4 -13.14 6.35 7.77
N LEU A 5 -12.59 7.05 6.77
CA LEU A 5 -11.16 7.08 6.52
C LEU A 5 -10.54 8.27 7.24
N ARG A 6 -9.42 8.05 7.88
CA ARG A 6 -8.67 9.12 8.55
C ARG A 6 -7.17 8.83 8.52
N PRO A 7 -6.31 9.86 8.61
CA PRO A 7 -4.88 9.62 8.74
C PRO A 7 -4.58 8.75 9.96
N ALA A 8 -3.62 7.84 9.80
CA ALA A 8 -3.21 6.98 10.90
C ALA A 8 -2.42 7.78 11.94
N LYS A 9 -2.51 7.32 13.18
CA LYS A 9 -1.70 7.82 14.29
C LYS A 9 -0.82 6.68 14.79
N ILE A 10 0.22 6.99 15.53
CA ILE A 10 1.12 5.96 16.06
C ILE A 10 0.35 4.95 16.92
N ASP A 11 -0.71 5.37 17.59
CA ASP A 11 -1.54 4.49 18.40
C ASP A 11 -2.32 3.46 17.58
N ASP A 12 -2.47 3.68 16.27
CA ASP A 12 -3.12 2.74 15.36
C ASP A 12 -2.21 1.59 14.94
N LEU A 13 -0.91 1.73 15.16
CA LEU A 13 0.08 0.79 14.66
C LEU A 13 -0.21 -0.66 15.07
N PRO A 14 -0.52 -0.97 16.34
CA PRO A 14 -0.81 -2.36 16.71
C PRO A 14 -2.00 -2.95 15.94
N ALA A 15 -3.05 -2.16 15.72
CA ALA A 15 -4.22 -2.65 14.99
C ALA A 15 -3.91 -2.91 13.53
N VAL A 16 -3.13 -2.02 12.90
CA VAL A 16 -2.74 -2.18 11.49
C VAL A 16 -1.83 -3.41 11.34
N VAL A 17 -0.86 -3.57 12.24
CA VAL A 17 0.03 -4.73 12.21
C VAL A 17 -0.76 -6.03 12.37
N ALA A 18 -1.77 -6.05 13.24
CA ALA A 18 -2.63 -7.22 13.41
C ALA A 18 -3.42 -7.56 12.15
N LEU A 19 -3.96 -6.54 11.46
CA LEU A 19 -4.65 -6.76 10.19
C LEU A 19 -3.72 -7.33 9.12
N LEU A 20 -2.52 -6.76 9.02
CA LEU A 20 -1.52 -7.24 8.06
C LEU A 20 -1.14 -8.69 8.35
N ALA A 21 -0.91 -9.02 9.61
CA ALA A 21 -0.56 -10.38 10.01
C ALA A 21 -1.67 -11.38 9.69
N ALA A 22 -2.93 -10.99 9.86
CA ALA A 22 -4.06 -11.85 9.55
C ALA A 22 -4.12 -12.22 8.07
N GLU A 23 -3.60 -11.34 7.19
CA GLU A 23 -3.56 -11.58 5.75
C GLU A 23 -2.16 -11.99 5.28
N HIS A 24 -1.29 -12.38 6.20
CA HIS A 24 0.08 -12.83 5.92
C HIS A 24 0.93 -11.78 5.20
N LEU A 25 0.69 -10.50 5.50
CA LEU A 25 1.43 -9.38 4.94
C LEU A 25 2.42 -8.84 5.98
N PRO A 26 3.66 -8.52 5.56
CA PRO A 26 4.65 -8.01 6.50
C PRO A 26 4.40 -6.53 6.84
N PRO A 27 4.72 -6.08 8.06
CA PRO A 27 4.56 -4.68 8.45
C PRO A 27 5.65 -3.74 7.91
N ASN A 28 6.83 -4.25 7.56
CA ASN A 28 7.93 -3.53 6.88
C ASN A 28 8.16 -2.10 7.38
N GLN A 29 8.51 -1.96 8.66
CA GLN A 29 8.87 -0.64 9.23
C GLN A 29 7.76 0.41 9.05
N LEU A 30 6.52 -0.01 9.22
CA LEU A 30 5.35 0.84 9.02
C LEU A 30 5.42 2.14 9.83
N GLU A 31 6.02 2.11 11.01
CA GLU A 31 6.20 3.27 11.86
C GLU A 31 6.96 4.41 11.18
N ASP A 32 7.87 4.08 10.28
CA ASP A 32 8.66 5.08 9.57
C ASP A 32 7.84 5.83 8.52
N TRP A 33 6.68 5.27 8.13
CA TRP A 33 5.84 5.82 7.09
C TRP A 33 4.45 6.18 7.60
N ILE A 34 4.28 6.25 8.93
CA ILE A 34 2.96 6.43 9.55
C ILE A 34 2.25 7.71 9.08
N ASP A 35 2.99 8.76 8.74
CA ASP A 35 2.43 10.02 8.23
C ASP A 35 1.79 9.87 6.85
N HIS A 36 2.07 8.77 6.17
CA HIS A 36 1.56 8.49 4.84
C HIS A 36 0.65 7.26 4.83
N VAL A 37 0.05 6.96 5.98
CA VAL A 37 -0.85 5.83 6.15
C VAL A 37 -2.25 6.33 6.49
N VAL A 38 -3.25 5.73 5.87
CA VAL A 38 -4.66 5.96 6.19
C VAL A 38 -5.20 4.71 6.88
N VAL A 39 -6.11 4.89 7.82
CA VAL A 39 -6.88 3.80 8.41
C VAL A 39 -8.35 3.99 8.13
N ALA A 40 -9.05 2.87 7.99
CA ALA A 40 -10.50 2.82 7.92
C ALA A 40 -11.02 2.39 9.28
N GLU A 41 -11.94 3.16 9.83
CA GLU A 41 -12.49 2.93 11.17
C GLU A 41 -14.00 2.71 11.10
N ARG A 42 -14.44 1.73 11.85
CA ARG A 42 -15.86 1.40 11.99
C ARG A 42 -16.12 1.09 13.46
N ASP A 43 -17.03 1.88 14.07
CA ASP A 43 -17.39 1.69 15.49
C ASP A 43 -16.17 1.72 16.42
N GLY A 44 -15.22 2.62 16.16
CA GLY A 44 -14.03 2.78 16.99
C GLY A 44 -12.95 1.73 16.75
N ARG A 45 -13.13 0.86 15.75
CA ARG A 45 -12.20 -0.22 15.45
C ARG A 45 -11.61 -0.05 14.06
N VAL A 46 -10.30 -0.25 13.93
CA VAL A 46 -9.62 -0.20 12.64
C VAL A 46 -9.94 -1.47 11.85
N VAL A 47 -10.51 -1.29 10.65
CA VAL A 47 -10.93 -2.40 9.78
C VAL A 47 -10.22 -2.42 8.43
N GLY A 48 -9.34 -1.48 8.18
CA GLY A 48 -8.55 -1.44 6.95
C GLY A 48 -7.45 -0.41 7.05
N ALA A 49 -6.50 -0.49 6.15
CA ALA A 49 -5.39 0.46 6.09
C ALA A 49 -4.74 0.44 4.71
N GLY A 50 -3.96 1.46 4.44
CA GLY A 50 -3.11 1.54 3.27
C GLY A 50 -2.14 2.69 3.42
N GLY A 51 -1.03 2.65 2.69
CA GLY A 51 -0.05 3.70 2.79
C GLY A 51 0.86 3.77 1.58
N VAL A 52 1.76 4.73 1.60
CA VAL A 52 2.71 4.93 0.52
C VAL A 52 4.04 5.41 1.10
N GLU A 53 5.14 4.79 0.63
CA GLU A 53 6.49 5.30 0.87
C GLU A 53 6.77 6.29 -0.25
N VAL A 54 7.22 7.50 0.10
CA VAL A 54 7.43 8.56 -0.87
C VAL A 54 8.92 8.74 -1.12
N TYR A 55 9.29 8.77 -2.39
CA TYR A 55 10.66 8.97 -2.86
C TYR A 55 10.70 10.25 -3.69
N PRO A 56 10.86 11.41 -3.03
CA PRO A 56 10.71 12.71 -3.71
C PRO A 56 11.74 12.97 -4.79
N GLU A 57 12.92 12.40 -4.69
CA GLU A 57 14.01 12.58 -5.67
C GLU A 57 13.57 12.15 -7.07
N ASP A 58 12.76 11.10 -7.16
CA ASP A 58 12.29 10.56 -8.43
C ASP A 58 10.79 10.76 -8.62
N ARG A 59 10.15 11.51 -7.72
CA ARG A 59 8.69 11.75 -7.74
C ARG A 59 7.91 10.44 -7.80
N ALA A 60 8.38 9.46 -7.06
CA ALA A 60 7.81 8.12 -7.04
C ALA A 60 7.25 7.79 -5.67
N GLY A 61 6.28 6.89 -5.65
CA GLY A 61 5.74 6.34 -4.42
C GLY A 61 5.60 4.83 -4.53
N LEU A 62 5.78 4.14 -3.40
CA LEU A 62 5.57 2.72 -3.31
C LEU A 62 4.35 2.48 -2.42
N VAL A 63 3.23 2.09 -3.04
CA VAL A 63 1.99 1.77 -2.33
C VAL A 63 2.20 0.47 -1.58
N ARG A 64 1.82 0.46 -0.30
CA ARG A 64 2.07 -0.69 0.56
C ARG A 64 1.04 -0.77 1.68
N SER A 65 1.07 -1.90 2.37
CA SER A 65 0.24 -2.12 3.57
C SER A 65 -1.25 -1.98 3.30
N MET A 66 -1.68 -2.27 2.08
CA MET A 66 -3.08 -2.26 1.71
C MET A 66 -3.75 -3.50 2.27
N VAL A 67 -4.67 -3.30 3.20
CA VAL A 67 -5.35 -4.41 3.86
C VAL A 67 -6.79 -4.02 4.21
N VAL A 68 -7.70 -4.96 4.06
CA VAL A 68 -9.11 -4.83 4.47
C VAL A 68 -9.45 -6.08 5.29
N GLU A 69 -10.10 -5.86 6.42
CA GLU A 69 -10.54 -6.93 7.29
C GLU A 69 -11.37 -7.96 6.53
N GLU A 70 -11.15 -9.24 6.82
CA GLU A 70 -11.97 -10.30 6.24
C GLU A 70 -13.45 -10.05 6.58
N GLY A 71 -14.31 -10.24 5.63
CA GLY A 71 -15.73 -9.92 5.78
C GLY A 71 -16.10 -8.56 5.21
N LEU A 72 -15.15 -7.63 5.12
CA LEU A 72 -15.35 -6.34 4.45
C LEU A 72 -14.69 -6.28 3.07
N GLN A 73 -14.01 -7.34 2.67
CA GLN A 73 -13.45 -7.46 1.33
C GLN A 73 -14.60 -7.49 0.32
N ARG A 74 -14.38 -6.90 -0.85
CA ARG A 74 -15.40 -6.75 -1.91
C ARG A 74 -16.52 -5.79 -1.56
N SER A 75 -16.36 -4.97 -0.51
CA SER A 75 -17.34 -3.97 -0.10
C SER A 75 -17.11 -2.61 -0.77
N GLY A 76 -16.02 -2.46 -1.53
CA GLY A 76 -15.58 -1.19 -2.07
C GLY A 76 -14.62 -0.44 -1.15
N LEU A 77 -14.35 -0.96 0.04
CA LEU A 77 -13.45 -0.31 1.00
C LEU A 77 -12.02 -0.24 0.47
N GLY A 78 -11.53 -1.30 -0.16
CA GLY A 78 -10.19 -1.31 -0.75
C GLY A 78 -9.99 -0.20 -1.77
N LYS A 79 -11.00 0.04 -2.61
CA LYS A 79 -10.96 1.14 -3.57
C LYS A 79 -10.91 2.50 -2.86
N ARG A 80 -11.72 2.69 -1.83
CA ARG A 80 -11.73 3.95 -1.07
C ARG A 80 -10.35 4.22 -0.45
N ILE A 81 -9.73 3.19 0.12
CA ILE A 81 -8.39 3.31 0.70
C ILE A 81 -7.37 3.65 -0.37
N LEU A 82 -7.40 2.93 -1.49
CA LEU A 82 -6.47 3.18 -2.59
C LEU A 82 -6.63 4.60 -3.15
N ASP A 83 -7.85 5.07 -3.33
CA ASP A 83 -8.11 6.43 -3.81
C ASP A 83 -7.51 7.47 -2.85
N TRP A 84 -7.64 7.26 -1.54
CA TRP A 84 -7.06 8.14 -0.54
C TRP A 84 -5.53 8.15 -0.65
N VAL A 85 -4.93 6.97 -0.74
CA VAL A 85 -3.47 6.82 -0.81
C VAL A 85 -2.91 7.52 -2.06
N LEU A 86 -3.56 7.34 -3.20
CA LEU A 86 -3.11 7.96 -4.45
C LEU A 86 -3.29 9.46 -4.43
N ALA A 87 -4.38 9.97 -3.85
CA ALA A 87 -4.59 11.41 -3.71
C ALA A 87 -3.54 12.03 -2.78
N HIS A 88 -3.24 11.36 -1.67
CA HIS A 88 -2.21 11.80 -0.72
C HIS A 88 -0.84 11.84 -1.40
N ALA A 89 -0.49 10.80 -2.15
CA ALA A 89 0.76 10.74 -2.90
C ALA A 89 0.86 11.89 -3.91
N ARG A 90 -0.23 12.16 -4.61
CA ARG A 90 -0.26 13.26 -5.59
C ARG A 90 0.00 14.60 -4.92
N GLU A 91 -0.58 14.85 -3.75
CA GLU A 91 -0.34 16.08 -2.99
C GLU A 91 1.12 16.23 -2.59
N LEU A 92 1.82 15.12 -2.40
CA LEU A 92 3.25 15.11 -2.05
C LEU A 92 4.17 15.16 -3.27
N GLY A 93 3.61 15.33 -4.46
CA GLY A 93 4.40 15.46 -5.69
C GLY A 93 4.73 14.15 -6.39
N VAL A 94 4.15 13.06 -5.95
CA VAL A 94 4.34 11.75 -6.62
C VAL A 94 3.68 11.80 -7.99
N GLN A 95 4.42 11.38 -9.01
CA GLN A 95 3.93 11.32 -10.40
C GLN A 95 3.73 9.88 -10.86
N ARG A 96 4.41 8.92 -10.23
CA ARG A 96 4.27 7.51 -10.57
C ARG A 96 4.27 6.67 -9.31
N ALA A 97 3.27 5.82 -9.21
CA ALA A 97 3.13 4.90 -8.09
C ALA A 97 3.48 3.48 -8.53
N PHE A 98 4.17 2.78 -7.65
CA PHE A 98 4.55 1.38 -7.82
C PHE A 98 3.99 0.56 -6.67
N LEU A 99 3.84 -0.74 -6.89
CA LEU A 99 3.47 -1.66 -5.81
C LEU A 99 3.93 -3.08 -6.15
N PHE A 100 3.93 -3.92 -5.12
CA PHE A 100 4.10 -5.36 -5.27
C PHE A 100 2.87 -6.07 -4.73
N THR A 101 2.47 -7.14 -5.39
CA THR A 101 1.31 -7.92 -4.97
C THR A 101 1.50 -9.39 -5.33
N VAL A 102 0.93 -10.26 -4.52
CA VAL A 102 0.95 -11.71 -4.79
C VAL A 102 -0.38 -12.14 -5.41
N ASN A 103 -1.49 -11.70 -4.81
CA ASN A 103 -2.81 -12.23 -5.19
C ASN A 103 -3.87 -11.17 -5.49
N ALA A 104 -3.48 -9.90 -5.60
CA ALA A 104 -4.43 -8.80 -5.86
C ALA A 104 -4.18 -8.08 -7.19
N ARG A 105 -3.45 -8.72 -8.12
CA ARG A 105 -3.12 -8.10 -9.41
C ARG A 105 -4.38 -7.59 -10.14
N ASP A 106 -5.44 -8.37 -10.18
CA ASP A 106 -6.63 -7.98 -10.92
C ASP A 106 -7.32 -6.77 -10.27
N PHE A 107 -7.31 -6.69 -8.95
CA PHE A 107 -7.83 -5.52 -8.25
C PHE A 107 -7.10 -4.26 -8.68
N TYR A 108 -5.77 -4.27 -8.66
CA TYR A 108 -4.99 -3.10 -9.05
C TYR A 108 -5.11 -2.80 -10.54
N ALA A 109 -5.19 -3.82 -11.38
CA ALA A 109 -5.38 -3.62 -12.83
C ALA A 109 -6.69 -2.89 -13.11
N ARG A 110 -7.76 -3.22 -12.38
CA ARG A 110 -9.05 -2.52 -12.52
C ARG A 110 -8.95 -1.06 -12.08
N HIS A 111 -7.95 -0.69 -11.29
CA HIS A 111 -7.77 0.67 -10.78
C HIS A 111 -6.58 1.39 -11.42
N GLY A 112 -6.27 1.02 -12.66
CA GLY A 112 -5.34 1.78 -13.49
C GLY A 112 -3.89 1.36 -13.42
N PHE A 113 -3.56 0.33 -12.63
CA PHE A 113 -2.19 -0.17 -12.58
C PHE A 113 -1.94 -1.14 -13.74
N GLU A 114 -0.75 -1.10 -14.28
CA GLU A 114 -0.27 -2.04 -15.28
C GLU A 114 0.93 -2.82 -14.75
N ASP A 115 1.24 -3.94 -15.37
CA ASP A 115 2.38 -4.75 -14.97
C ASP A 115 3.67 -3.94 -15.12
N ALA A 116 4.59 -4.15 -14.20
CA ALA A 116 5.90 -3.53 -14.20
C ALA A 116 6.98 -4.58 -13.96
N THR A 117 8.22 -4.20 -14.22
CA THR A 117 9.39 -4.99 -13.87
C THR A 117 10.21 -4.24 -12.83
N LEU A 118 11.14 -4.90 -12.19
CA LEU A 118 12.03 -4.26 -11.22
C LEU A 118 12.83 -3.12 -11.84
N GLU A 119 13.13 -3.24 -13.14
CA GLU A 119 13.90 -2.23 -13.86
C GLU A 119 13.12 -0.92 -14.06
N ASP A 120 11.79 -0.96 -13.99
CA ASP A 120 10.95 0.23 -14.08
C ASP A 120 11.05 1.12 -12.84
N PHE A 121 11.50 0.56 -11.71
CA PHE A 121 11.60 1.31 -10.46
C PHE A 121 12.77 2.30 -10.50
N PRO A 122 12.57 3.54 -10.05
CA PRO A 122 13.66 4.49 -9.97
C PRO A 122 14.65 4.13 -8.87
N GLN A 123 15.86 4.67 -8.97
CA GLN A 123 16.95 4.34 -8.06
C GLN A 123 16.59 4.59 -6.59
N SER A 124 15.91 5.69 -6.29
CA SER A 124 15.55 6.00 -4.89
C SER A 124 14.66 4.93 -4.28
N ALA A 125 13.72 4.39 -5.06
CA ALA A 125 12.80 3.36 -4.57
C ALA A 125 13.48 1.99 -4.39
N ARG A 126 14.63 1.78 -5.00
CA ARG A 126 15.36 0.50 -4.90
C ARG A 126 16.00 0.29 -3.54
N HIS A 127 16.03 1.34 -2.71
CA HIS A 127 16.53 1.24 -1.34
C HIS A 127 15.46 0.75 -0.37
N SER A 128 14.20 0.63 -0.82
CA SER A 128 13.14 0.14 0.05
C SER A 128 13.39 -1.32 0.46
N GLU A 129 12.98 -1.65 1.67
CA GLU A 129 13.10 -3.02 2.17
C GLU A 129 12.30 -3.98 1.31
N GLN A 130 11.11 -3.57 0.89
CA GLN A 130 10.24 -4.40 0.06
C GLN A 130 10.87 -4.66 -1.31
N TYR A 131 11.44 -3.64 -1.96
CA TYR A 131 12.12 -3.83 -3.24
C TYR A 131 13.25 -4.83 -3.13
N ARG A 132 14.09 -4.69 -2.09
CA ARG A 132 15.21 -5.59 -1.89
C ARG A 132 14.77 -7.02 -1.66
N PHE A 133 13.70 -7.20 -0.89
CA PHE A 133 13.13 -8.54 -0.68
C PHE A 133 12.66 -9.15 -2.00
N VAL A 134 11.94 -8.38 -2.82
CA VAL A 134 11.43 -8.86 -4.10
C VAL A 134 12.57 -9.18 -5.07
N ALA A 135 13.62 -8.36 -5.08
CA ALA A 135 14.79 -8.60 -5.94
C ALA A 135 15.46 -9.93 -5.61
N GLU A 136 15.47 -10.33 -4.33
CA GLU A 136 16.09 -11.57 -3.88
C GLU A 136 15.16 -12.78 -4.00
N HIS A 137 13.87 -12.61 -3.73
CA HIS A 137 12.93 -13.72 -3.53
C HIS A 137 11.65 -13.66 -4.37
N GLY A 138 11.49 -12.64 -5.20
CA GLY A 138 10.21 -12.40 -5.89
C GLY A 138 9.73 -13.57 -6.73
N HIS A 139 10.66 -14.25 -7.40
CA HIS A 139 10.31 -15.38 -8.25
C HIS A 139 9.87 -16.62 -7.45
N GLU A 140 10.36 -16.77 -6.22
CA GLU A 140 9.99 -17.88 -5.33
C GLU A 140 8.56 -17.72 -4.81
N TRP A 141 8.11 -16.49 -4.66
CA TRP A 141 6.81 -16.15 -4.07
C TRP A 141 5.79 -15.70 -5.11
N ASP A 142 6.15 -15.72 -6.39
CA ASP A 142 5.30 -15.24 -7.49
C ASP A 142 4.79 -13.82 -7.27
N ILE A 143 5.69 -12.95 -6.82
CA ILE A 143 5.35 -11.55 -6.56
C ILE A 143 5.32 -10.78 -7.86
N LYS A 144 4.22 -10.05 -8.09
CA LYS A 144 4.02 -9.20 -9.26
C LYS A 144 4.35 -7.75 -8.89
N ALA A 145 5.03 -7.05 -9.81
CA ALA A 145 5.24 -5.60 -9.70
C ALA A 145 4.25 -4.88 -10.61
N MET A 146 3.74 -3.75 -10.17
CA MET A 146 2.80 -2.95 -10.94
C MET A 146 3.09 -1.47 -10.80
N GLN A 147 2.59 -0.67 -11.75
CA GLN A 147 2.82 0.78 -11.77
C GLN A 147 1.65 1.51 -12.41
N ARG A 148 1.51 2.77 -12.06
CA ARG A 148 0.58 3.68 -12.74
C ARG A 148 1.02 5.13 -12.56
N ASP A 149 0.59 5.99 -13.48
CA ASP A 149 0.70 7.44 -13.29
C ASP A 149 -0.29 7.90 -12.23
N VAL A 150 0.10 8.93 -11.51
CA VAL A 150 -0.71 9.46 -10.40
C VAL A 150 -1.11 10.91 -10.67
#